data_4046cda943d857d21849bd007099e33f
#
_entry.id   4046cda943d857d21849bd007099e33f
#
_cell.length_a   1.000
_cell.length_b   1.000
_cell.length_c   1.000
_cell.angle_alpha   90.00
_cell.angle_beta   90.00
_cell.angle_gamma   90.00
#
_symmetry.space_group_name_H-M   'P 1'
#
loop_
_entity.id
_entity.type
_entity.pdbx_description
1 polymer ?
#
loop_
_entity_poly.entity_id
_entity_poly.type
_entity_poly.pdbx_seq_one_letter_code
_entity_poly.pdbx_strand_id
1 'polypeptide(L)'
;MHASVKVLDIDIDMMTNDVFVQKMNEYLSDDKLDVILFASTELLDKAMGEESYREVIEQADLILPGEEALLSAHHVEVLEAGGMVVSCKSFGIMLENLQKKDQSVYIIGKSSTEVEQLETWCKRMQPGLRLSGSVVYDPDMEAAALINEINNHTPDILLVDLETGPQEIWIMEHLPLLHARLCVAIGGVVSLILAEEKEAPEWVKKLHLEPLYEKLVRQQSVKKDVQA
;
A
#
# COMPACT_ATOMS: atom_id res chain seq x y z
N MET A 1 0.43 -6.86 19.82
CA MET A 1 -0.08 -8.25 19.71
C MET A 1 -0.61 -8.38 18.31
N HIS A 2 -0.17 -9.39 17.58
CA HIS A 2 -0.62 -9.69 16.22
C HIS A 2 -1.70 -10.78 16.35
N ALA A 3 -2.87 -10.54 15.81
CA ALA A 3 -3.98 -11.49 15.76
C ALA A 3 -4.38 -11.65 14.30
N SER A 4 -4.93 -12.77 13.91
CA SER A 4 -5.55 -12.96 12.60
C SER A 4 -7.04 -13.24 12.75
N VAL A 5 -7.81 -12.87 11.74
CA VAL A 5 -9.23 -13.20 11.61
C VAL A 5 -9.42 -13.92 10.29
N LYS A 6 -10.11 -15.04 10.31
CA LYS A 6 -10.38 -15.81 9.10
C LYS A 6 -11.55 -15.20 8.33
N VAL A 7 -11.29 -14.79 7.10
CA VAL A 7 -12.29 -14.24 6.16
C VAL A 7 -12.26 -15.07 4.90
N LEU A 8 -13.37 -15.75 4.56
CA LEU A 8 -13.45 -16.66 3.41
C LEU A 8 -12.27 -17.65 3.33
N ASP A 9 -11.95 -18.26 4.46
CA ASP A 9 -10.83 -19.19 4.63
C ASP A 9 -9.41 -18.60 4.49
N ILE A 10 -9.26 -17.29 4.31
CA ILE A 10 -7.99 -16.58 4.33
C ILE A 10 -7.76 -15.96 5.71
N ASP A 11 -6.57 -16.11 6.26
CA ASP A 11 -6.16 -15.46 7.50
C ASP A 11 -5.75 -14.01 7.21
N ILE A 12 -6.55 -13.04 7.69
CA ILE A 12 -6.27 -11.61 7.58
C ILE A 12 -5.62 -11.13 8.88
N ASP A 13 -4.46 -10.50 8.75
CA ASP A 13 -3.67 -10.00 9.87
C ASP A 13 -4.27 -8.72 10.45
N MET A 14 -4.56 -8.75 11.75
CA MET A 14 -5.18 -7.64 12.46
C MET A 14 -4.19 -7.04 13.44
N MET A 15 -3.82 -5.80 13.21
CA MET A 15 -2.86 -5.10 14.07
C MET A 15 -3.14 -3.59 14.10
N THR A 16 -2.62 -2.92 15.13
CA THR A 16 -2.66 -1.46 15.21
C THR A 16 -1.58 -0.84 14.32
N ASN A 17 -1.74 0.44 13.98
CA ASN A 17 -0.75 1.17 13.20
C ASN A 17 0.66 1.14 13.83
N ASP A 18 0.76 1.21 15.17
CA ASP A 18 2.06 1.15 15.86
C ASP A 18 2.74 -0.22 15.68
N VAL A 19 1.97 -1.31 15.77
CA VAL A 19 2.48 -2.67 15.52
C VAL A 19 2.88 -2.84 14.06
N PHE A 20 2.11 -2.28 13.13
CA PHE A 20 2.42 -2.30 11.72
C PHE A 20 3.74 -1.58 11.40
N VAL A 21 3.93 -0.37 11.93
CA VAL A 21 5.19 0.38 11.79
C VAL A 21 6.37 -0.40 12.37
N GLN A 22 6.18 -1.06 13.51
CA GLN A 22 7.21 -1.92 14.08
C GLN A 22 7.54 -3.09 13.15
N LYS A 23 6.52 -3.78 12.61
CA LYS A 23 6.70 -4.89 11.66
C LYS A 23 7.43 -4.46 10.39
N MET A 24 7.03 -3.34 9.80
CA MET A 24 7.74 -2.78 8.64
C MET A 24 9.21 -2.51 8.95
N ASN A 25 9.52 -1.96 10.13
CA ASN A 25 10.90 -1.72 10.54
C ASN A 25 11.69 -3.03 10.74
N GLU A 26 11.04 -4.11 11.18
CA GLU A 26 11.64 -5.45 11.25
C GLU A 26 11.98 -5.94 9.84
N TYR A 27 11.04 -5.92 8.90
CA TYR A 27 11.26 -6.32 7.50
C TYR A 27 12.32 -5.49 6.78
N LEU A 28 12.41 -4.21 7.05
CA LEU A 28 13.44 -3.33 6.48
C LEU A 28 14.81 -3.45 7.16
N SER A 29 14.96 -4.30 8.18
CA SER A 29 16.21 -4.43 8.94
C SER A 29 17.16 -5.48 8.38
N ASP A 30 16.72 -6.33 7.47
CA ASP A 30 17.54 -7.35 6.82
C ASP A 30 17.39 -7.27 5.29
N ASP A 31 18.04 -8.19 4.58
CA ASP A 31 18.07 -8.22 3.11
C ASP A 31 17.04 -9.21 2.51
N LYS A 32 16.16 -9.78 3.33
CA LYS A 32 15.05 -10.61 2.85
C LYS A 32 14.00 -9.68 2.24
N LEU A 33 13.43 -10.09 1.10
CA LEU A 33 12.24 -9.44 0.55
C LEU A 33 10.98 -10.01 1.20
N ASP A 34 10.35 -9.23 2.06
CA ASP A 34 9.06 -9.57 2.67
C ASP A 34 7.90 -8.98 1.84
N VAL A 35 6.75 -9.64 1.87
CA VAL A 35 5.57 -9.26 1.07
C VAL A 35 4.39 -8.91 1.95
N ILE A 36 3.83 -7.73 1.72
CA ILE A 36 2.58 -7.27 2.33
C ILE A 36 1.50 -7.16 1.24
N LEU A 37 0.38 -7.84 1.43
CA LEU A 37 -0.80 -7.72 0.58
C LEU A 37 -1.88 -6.90 1.30
N PHE A 38 -2.43 -5.89 0.64
CA PHE A 38 -3.67 -5.25 1.09
C PHE A 38 -4.85 -5.95 0.42
N ALA A 39 -5.53 -6.81 1.18
CA ALA A 39 -6.63 -7.61 0.67
C ALA A 39 -7.84 -6.75 0.32
N SER A 40 -8.32 -6.87 -0.92
CA SER A 40 -9.60 -6.36 -1.37
C SER A 40 -10.67 -7.47 -1.32
N THR A 41 -11.94 -7.08 -1.40
CA THR A 41 -13.04 -8.04 -1.58
C THR A 41 -12.84 -8.89 -2.83
N GLU A 42 -12.32 -8.30 -3.92
CA GLU A 42 -12.01 -9.00 -5.17
C GLU A 42 -10.94 -10.08 -4.99
N LEU A 43 -9.86 -9.78 -4.23
CA LEU A 43 -8.80 -10.75 -3.91
C LEU A 43 -9.39 -11.96 -3.16
N LEU A 44 -10.22 -11.71 -2.15
CA LEU A 44 -10.84 -12.77 -1.35
C LEU A 44 -11.83 -13.61 -2.16
N ASP A 45 -12.65 -13.00 -3.01
CA ASP A 45 -13.60 -13.70 -3.88
C ASP A 45 -12.85 -14.61 -4.85
N LYS A 46 -11.77 -14.15 -5.47
CA LYS A 46 -10.92 -14.95 -6.34
C LYS A 46 -10.28 -16.11 -5.59
N ALA A 47 -9.73 -15.88 -4.40
CA ALA A 47 -9.11 -16.92 -3.59
C ALA A 47 -10.10 -17.98 -3.11
N MET A 48 -11.38 -17.62 -2.93
CA MET A 48 -12.44 -18.56 -2.62
C MET A 48 -12.76 -19.47 -3.83
N GLY A 49 -12.66 -18.93 -5.04
CA GLY A 49 -12.95 -19.68 -6.27
C GLY A 49 -11.80 -20.53 -6.80
N GLU A 50 -10.55 -20.19 -6.45
CA GLU A 50 -9.33 -20.77 -7.03
C GLU A 50 -8.33 -21.18 -5.93
N GLU A 51 -8.24 -22.47 -5.61
CA GLU A 51 -7.33 -22.99 -4.57
C GLU A 51 -5.86 -22.68 -4.87
N SER A 52 -5.45 -22.80 -6.14
CA SER A 52 -4.07 -22.46 -6.56
C SER A 52 -3.73 -20.98 -6.34
N TYR A 53 -4.69 -20.09 -6.51
CA TYR A 53 -4.49 -18.67 -6.22
C TYR A 53 -4.44 -18.41 -4.71
N ARG A 54 -5.24 -19.12 -3.92
CA ARG A 54 -5.15 -19.07 -2.46
C ARG A 54 -3.77 -19.45 -1.97
N GLU A 55 -3.19 -20.55 -2.48
CA GLU A 55 -1.83 -20.97 -2.14
C GLU A 55 -0.77 -19.91 -2.49
N VAL A 56 -1.02 -19.11 -3.53
CA VAL A 56 -0.13 -17.99 -3.90
C VAL A 56 -0.18 -16.88 -2.85
N ILE A 57 -1.38 -16.40 -2.50
CA ILE A 57 -1.51 -15.27 -1.56
C ILE A 57 -1.11 -15.64 -0.12
N GLU A 58 -1.28 -16.89 0.29
CA GLU A 58 -0.88 -17.40 1.61
C GLU A 58 0.67 -17.43 1.80
N GLN A 59 1.45 -17.22 0.74
CA GLN A 59 2.91 -17.07 0.82
C GLN A 59 3.33 -15.66 1.28
N ALA A 60 2.42 -14.70 1.33
CA ALA A 60 2.73 -13.36 1.81
C ALA A 60 3.09 -13.37 3.31
N ASP A 61 4.01 -12.50 3.71
CA ASP A 61 4.41 -12.35 5.11
C ASP A 61 3.35 -11.62 5.96
N LEU A 62 2.52 -10.78 5.31
CA LEU A 62 1.32 -10.17 5.91
C LEU A 62 0.21 -10.03 4.87
N ILE A 63 -1.02 -10.35 5.28
CA ILE A 63 -2.24 -10.05 4.52
C ILE A 63 -3.07 -9.09 5.38
N LEU A 64 -3.09 -7.81 5.00
CA LEU A 64 -3.76 -6.75 5.75
C LEU A 64 -5.14 -6.44 5.14
N PRO A 65 -6.12 -6.00 5.92
CA PRO A 65 -7.40 -5.56 5.37
C PRO A 65 -7.21 -4.30 4.53
N GLY A 66 -7.49 -4.37 3.24
CA GLY A 66 -7.43 -3.24 2.32
C GLY A 66 -8.70 -2.39 2.37
N GLU A 67 -9.85 -3.00 2.61
CA GLU A 67 -11.16 -2.36 2.62
C GLU A 67 -11.79 -2.37 4.02
N GLU A 68 -12.39 -1.25 4.46
CA GLU A 68 -13.12 -1.19 5.73
C GLU A 68 -14.31 -2.17 5.79
N ALA A 69 -14.87 -2.51 4.64
CA ALA A 69 -15.93 -3.52 4.55
C ALA A 69 -15.51 -4.87 5.13
N LEU A 70 -14.26 -5.26 4.95
CA LEU A 70 -13.71 -6.50 5.50
C LEU A 70 -13.65 -6.48 7.03
N LEU A 71 -13.41 -5.32 7.63
CA LEU A 71 -13.42 -5.13 9.08
C LEU A 71 -14.85 -5.19 9.64
N SER A 72 -15.79 -4.58 8.93
CA SER A 72 -17.19 -4.46 9.37
C SER A 72 -17.92 -5.80 9.29
N ALA A 73 -17.67 -6.61 8.26
CA ALA A 73 -18.35 -7.88 8.01
C ALA A 73 -18.10 -8.93 9.11
N HIS A 74 -17.01 -8.81 9.86
CA HIS A 74 -16.60 -9.79 10.87
C HIS A 74 -16.72 -9.29 12.31
N HIS A 75 -17.46 -8.18 12.56
CA HIS A 75 -17.60 -7.61 13.91
C HIS A 75 -16.25 -7.47 14.63
N VAL A 76 -15.21 -7.15 13.89
CA VAL A 76 -13.92 -6.84 14.48
C VAL A 76 -14.14 -5.56 15.27
N GLU A 77 -14.44 -5.71 16.56
CA GLU A 77 -14.45 -4.59 17.49
C GLU A 77 -13.08 -3.93 17.37
N VAL A 78 -13.10 -2.65 17.02
CA VAL A 78 -11.90 -1.80 17.06
C VAL A 78 -11.20 -2.14 18.37
N LEU A 79 -9.98 -2.65 18.31
CA LEU A 79 -9.26 -3.13 19.46
C LEU A 79 -9.36 -2.06 20.56
N GLU A 80 -10.01 -2.38 21.67
CA GLU A 80 -10.33 -1.43 22.75
C GLU A 80 -9.13 -0.70 23.35
N ALA A 81 -7.91 -1.03 22.88
CA ALA A 81 -6.65 -0.43 23.30
C ALA A 81 -6.28 0.86 22.55
N GLY A 82 -7.22 1.51 21.85
CA GLY A 82 -7.02 2.88 21.33
C GLY A 82 -6.24 3.00 20.03
N GLY A 83 -6.00 1.92 19.31
CA GLY A 83 -5.34 1.92 18.02
C GLY A 83 -6.30 1.62 16.87
N MET A 84 -6.25 2.41 15.81
CA MET A 84 -6.95 2.10 14.57
C MET A 84 -6.32 0.87 13.92
N VAL A 85 -7.15 -0.11 13.54
CA VAL A 85 -6.67 -1.29 12.81
C VAL A 85 -6.15 -0.88 11.45
N VAL A 86 -5.04 -1.47 11.02
CA VAL A 86 -4.43 -1.19 9.72
C VAL A 86 -5.43 -1.48 8.60
N SER A 87 -5.55 -0.54 7.69
CA SER A 87 -6.33 -0.64 6.47
C SER A 87 -5.65 0.18 5.37
N CYS A 88 -6.27 0.33 4.20
CA CYS A 88 -5.76 1.24 3.18
C CYS A 88 -5.54 2.67 3.71
N LYS A 89 -6.32 3.13 4.70
CA LYS A 89 -6.14 4.43 5.35
C LYS A 89 -4.82 4.56 6.12
N SER A 90 -4.20 3.45 6.50
CA SER A 90 -2.89 3.44 7.17
C SER A 90 -1.72 3.65 6.21
N PHE A 91 -1.99 3.72 4.90
CA PHE A 91 -0.96 3.86 3.88
C PHE A 91 -0.16 5.16 4.04
N GLY A 92 -0.83 6.27 4.42
CA GLY A 92 -0.16 7.53 4.74
C GLY A 92 0.84 7.40 5.89
N ILE A 93 0.52 6.61 6.91
CA ILE A 93 1.42 6.32 8.06
C ILE A 93 2.63 5.51 7.59
N MET A 94 2.42 4.55 6.69
CA MET A 94 3.50 3.81 6.05
C MET A 94 4.47 4.75 5.37
N LEU A 95 3.98 5.63 4.48
CA LEU A 95 4.82 6.59 3.76
C LEU A 95 5.58 7.54 4.69
N GLU A 96 4.94 7.99 5.76
CA GLU A 96 5.59 8.83 6.79
C GLU A 96 6.76 8.10 7.45
N ASN A 97 6.60 6.83 7.80
CA ASN A 97 7.66 6.02 8.36
C ASN A 97 8.82 5.83 7.37
N LEU A 98 8.52 5.55 6.09
CA LEU A 98 9.50 5.40 5.04
C LEU A 98 10.33 6.68 4.83
N GLN A 99 9.65 7.84 4.79
CA GLN A 99 10.33 9.13 4.69
C GLN A 99 11.25 9.39 5.88
N LYS A 100 10.79 9.12 7.12
CA LYS A 100 11.60 9.29 8.33
C LYS A 100 12.87 8.43 8.35
N LYS A 101 12.82 7.30 7.66
CA LYS A 101 13.93 6.34 7.56
C LYS A 101 14.77 6.53 6.30
N ASP A 102 14.45 7.52 5.47
CA ASP A 102 15.10 7.78 4.16
C ASP A 102 15.04 6.57 3.21
N GLN A 103 13.97 5.77 3.29
CA GLN A 103 13.78 4.62 2.44
C GLN A 103 13.27 5.03 1.06
N SER A 104 13.76 4.35 0.03
CA SER A 104 13.36 4.61 -1.36
C SER A 104 12.21 3.71 -1.80
N VAL A 105 11.29 4.29 -2.56
CA VAL A 105 10.12 3.59 -3.10
C VAL A 105 10.21 3.57 -4.62
N TYR A 106 9.99 2.41 -5.22
CA TYR A 106 9.80 2.22 -6.65
C TYR A 106 8.36 1.77 -6.92
N ILE A 107 7.72 2.36 -7.92
CA ILE A 107 6.30 2.12 -8.21
C ILE A 107 6.18 1.27 -9.49
N ILE A 108 5.38 0.21 -9.43
CA ILE A 108 4.97 -0.58 -10.58
C ILE A 108 3.46 -0.42 -10.71
N GLY A 109 2.98 0.11 -11.82
CA GLY A 109 1.55 0.33 -12.04
C GLY A 109 1.08 -0.19 -13.38
N LYS A 110 -0.21 -0.41 -13.53
CA LYS A 110 -0.83 -1.00 -14.72
C LYS A 110 -1.05 0.01 -15.86
N SER A 111 -0.94 1.31 -15.59
CA SER A 111 -1.05 2.35 -16.61
C SER A 111 -0.25 3.60 -16.25
N SER A 112 0.15 4.40 -17.25
CA SER A 112 0.85 5.66 -17.02
C SER A 112 0.03 6.63 -16.16
N THR A 113 -1.28 6.68 -16.37
CA THR A 113 -2.17 7.55 -15.60
C THR A 113 -2.20 7.18 -14.12
N GLU A 114 -2.29 5.88 -13.78
CA GLU A 114 -2.31 5.42 -12.39
C GLU A 114 -0.95 5.61 -11.72
N VAL A 115 0.14 5.33 -12.43
CA VAL A 115 1.50 5.61 -11.93
C VAL A 115 1.66 7.10 -11.59
N GLU A 116 1.29 8.02 -12.49
CA GLU A 116 1.36 9.46 -12.25
C GLU A 116 0.48 9.91 -11.09
N GLN A 117 -0.74 9.35 -10.97
CA GLN A 117 -1.64 9.64 -9.84
C GLN A 117 -1.03 9.18 -8.52
N LEU A 118 -0.49 7.96 -8.47
CA LEU A 118 0.12 7.41 -7.26
C LEU A 118 1.39 8.16 -6.86
N GLU A 119 2.26 8.52 -7.81
CA GLU A 119 3.43 9.37 -7.56
C GLU A 119 3.02 10.75 -7.01
N THR A 120 2.02 11.36 -7.63
CA THR A 120 1.50 12.68 -7.21
C THR A 120 0.93 12.59 -5.81
N TRP A 121 0.17 11.54 -5.52
CA TRP A 121 -0.41 11.31 -4.21
C TRP A 121 0.68 11.09 -3.16
N CYS A 122 1.66 10.23 -3.43
CA CYS A 122 2.81 9.99 -2.54
C CYS A 122 3.56 11.28 -2.20
N LYS A 123 3.88 12.10 -3.21
CA LYS A 123 4.55 13.40 -3.03
C LYS A 123 3.69 14.42 -2.28
N ARG A 124 2.37 14.36 -2.44
CA ARG A 124 1.43 15.21 -1.70
C ARG A 124 1.38 14.83 -0.23
N MET A 125 1.28 13.53 0.05
CA MET A 125 1.21 13.00 1.41
C MET A 125 2.54 13.19 2.15
N GLN A 126 3.65 12.90 1.49
CA GLN A 126 5.00 12.97 2.06
C GLN A 126 5.97 13.63 1.06
N PRO A 127 6.10 14.98 1.10
CA PRO A 127 6.93 15.72 0.13
C PRO A 127 8.41 15.34 0.11
N GLY A 128 8.93 14.78 1.20
CA GLY A 128 10.31 14.33 1.31
C GLY A 128 10.51 12.84 1.00
N LEU A 129 9.46 12.12 0.57
CA LEU A 129 9.58 10.72 0.22
C LEU A 129 10.48 10.54 -1.00
N ARG A 130 11.44 9.62 -0.91
CA ARG A 130 12.37 9.29 -1.98
C ARG A 130 11.73 8.29 -2.94
N LEU A 131 11.22 8.78 -4.07
CA LEU A 131 10.82 7.94 -5.19
C LEU A 131 12.03 7.67 -6.07
N SER A 132 12.47 6.41 -6.14
CA SER A 132 13.66 6.00 -6.91
C SER A 132 13.34 5.77 -8.39
N GLY A 133 12.06 5.57 -8.73
CA GLY A 133 11.58 5.42 -10.10
C GLY A 133 10.17 4.82 -10.13
N SER A 134 9.70 4.64 -11.34
CA SER A 134 8.42 3.98 -11.61
C SER A 134 8.42 3.34 -12.99
N VAL A 135 7.57 2.34 -13.18
CA VAL A 135 7.39 1.66 -14.45
C VAL A 135 5.92 1.30 -14.67
N VAL A 136 5.50 1.37 -15.91
CA VAL A 136 4.21 0.81 -16.35
C VAL A 136 4.43 -0.65 -16.70
N TYR A 137 3.69 -1.52 -16.06
CA TYR A 137 3.72 -2.95 -16.33
C TYR A 137 3.15 -3.24 -17.73
N ASP A 138 3.91 -3.96 -18.53
CA ASP A 138 3.48 -4.47 -19.82
C ASP A 138 3.52 -6.01 -19.76
N PRO A 139 2.37 -6.69 -19.87
CA PRO A 139 2.32 -8.15 -19.87
C PRO A 139 3.14 -8.81 -20.98
N ASP A 140 3.39 -8.09 -22.09
CA ASP A 140 4.16 -8.58 -23.21
C ASP A 140 5.67 -8.35 -23.04
N MET A 141 6.08 -7.61 -21.99
CA MET A 141 7.49 -7.40 -21.66
C MET A 141 8.10 -8.68 -21.07
N GLU A 142 9.34 -8.99 -21.48
CA GLU A 142 10.10 -10.06 -20.80
C GLU A 142 10.28 -9.74 -19.30
N ALA A 143 9.90 -10.66 -18.43
CA ALA A 143 10.00 -10.48 -16.98
C ALA A 143 11.43 -10.09 -16.54
N ALA A 144 12.47 -10.67 -17.18
CA ALA A 144 13.86 -10.33 -16.91
C ALA A 144 14.19 -8.86 -17.19
N ALA A 145 13.59 -8.26 -18.22
CA ALA A 145 13.80 -6.85 -18.53
C ALA A 145 13.21 -5.95 -17.45
N LEU A 146 11.98 -6.23 -17.01
CA LEU A 146 11.31 -5.50 -15.94
C LEU A 146 12.07 -5.64 -14.61
N ILE A 147 12.48 -6.86 -14.24
CA ILE A 147 13.24 -7.12 -13.01
C ILE A 147 14.57 -6.36 -13.03
N ASN A 148 15.29 -6.38 -14.16
CA ASN A 148 16.54 -5.63 -14.29
C ASN A 148 16.33 -4.12 -14.17
N GLU A 149 15.25 -3.59 -14.75
CA GLU A 149 14.89 -2.17 -14.62
C GLU A 149 14.66 -1.81 -13.14
N ILE A 150 13.87 -2.58 -12.42
CA ILE A 150 13.60 -2.38 -10.98
C ILE A 150 14.92 -2.45 -10.18
N ASN A 151 15.69 -3.51 -10.38
CA ASN A 151 16.92 -3.77 -9.62
C ASN A 151 18.01 -2.71 -9.86
N ASN A 152 18.07 -2.10 -11.06
CA ASN A 152 18.98 -1.00 -11.36
C ASN A 152 18.73 0.24 -10.49
N HIS A 153 17.50 0.42 -10.00
CA HIS A 153 17.14 1.53 -9.10
C HIS A 153 17.40 1.23 -7.62
N THR A 154 17.75 -0.03 -7.30
CA THR A 154 18.03 -0.48 -5.92
C THR A 154 17.04 0.05 -4.89
N PRO A 155 15.72 -0.16 -5.07
CA PRO A 155 14.71 0.36 -4.16
C PRO A 155 14.75 -0.39 -2.83
N ASP A 156 14.41 0.31 -1.74
CA ASP A 156 14.13 -0.36 -0.47
C ASP A 156 12.74 -1.02 -0.50
N ILE A 157 11.78 -0.35 -1.16
CA ILE A 157 10.39 -0.80 -1.24
C ILE A 157 9.91 -0.83 -2.70
N LEU A 158 9.22 -1.91 -3.06
CA LEU A 158 8.40 -2.01 -4.26
C LEU A 158 6.93 -1.76 -3.89
N LEU A 159 6.32 -0.79 -4.51
CA LEU A 159 4.89 -0.54 -4.43
C LEU A 159 4.25 -1.02 -5.73
N VAL A 160 3.41 -2.03 -5.64
CA VAL A 160 2.84 -2.72 -6.82
C VAL A 160 1.35 -2.47 -6.90
N ASP A 161 0.91 -1.86 -8.00
CA ASP A 161 -0.48 -1.56 -8.35
C ASP A 161 -0.81 -2.19 -9.70
N LEU A 162 -1.09 -3.48 -9.68
CA LEU A 162 -1.53 -4.23 -10.85
C LEU A 162 -2.95 -4.77 -10.62
N GLU A 163 -3.50 -5.48 -11.60
CA GLU A 163 -4.79 -6.12 -11.44
C GLU A 163 -4.70 -7.29 -10.44
N THR A 164 -5.74 -7.43 -9.63
CA THR A 164 -5.88 -8.53 -8.67
C THR A 164 -5.80 -9.89 -9.38
N GLY A 165 -4.99 -10.76 -8.86
CA GLY A 165 -4.67 -12.06 -9.45
C GLY A 165 -3.32 -12.04 -10.16
N PRO A 166 -3.20 -11.40 -11.32
CA PRO A 166 -1.90 -11.21 -11.97
C PRO A 166 -0.83 -10.59 -11.08
N GLN A 167 -1.19 -9.62 -10.24
CA GLN A 167 -0.29 -8.95 -9.30
C GLN A 167 0.40 -9.94 -8.34
N GLU A 168 -0.40 -10.69 -7.61
CA GLU A 168 0.10 -11.58 -6.55
C GLU A 168 0.93 -12.73 -7.16
N ILE A 169 0.46 -13.27 -8.29
CA ILE A 169 1.17 -14.32 -9.04
C ILE A 169 2.52 -13.78 -9.49
N TRP A 170 2.55 -12.62 -10.13
CA TRP A 170 3.80 -12.01 -10.63
C TRP A 170 4.80 -11.76 -9.50
N ILE A 171 4.34 -11.21 -8.37
CA ILE A 171 5.19 -10.95 -7.20
C ILE A 171 5.81 -12.26 -6.71
N MET A 172 5.01 -13.30 -6.45
CA MET A 172 5.49 -14.54 -5.85
C MET A 172 6.41 -15.32 -6.80
N GLU A 173 6.12 -15.34 -8.10
CA GLU A 173 6.97 -15.99 -9.10
C GLU A 173 8.35 -15.33 -9.22
N HIS A 174 8.43 -14.01 -9.03
CA HIS A 174 9.68 -13.27 -9.24
C HIS A 174 10.37 -12.82 -7.95
N LEU A 175 9.80 -13.14 -6.80
CA LEU A 175 10.33 -12.78 -5.48
C LEU A 175 11.84 -13.03 -5.31
N PRO A 176 12.40 -14.20 -5.72
CA PRO A 176 13.82 -14.47 -5.54
C PRO A 176 14.76 -13.63 -6.44
N LEU A 177 14.21 -12.93 -7.41
CA LEU A 177 14.97 -12.15 -8.39
C LEU A 177 14.91 -10.64 -8.14
N LEU A 178 14.00 -10.20 -7.27
CA LEU A 178 13.80 -8.79 -6.94
C LEU A 178 14.74 -8.36 -5.81
N HIS A 179 15.46 -7.26 -6.02
CA HIS A 179 16.39 -6.70 -5.05
C HIS A 179 15.75 -5.52 -4.31
N ALA A 180 14.82 -5.83 -3.42
CA ALA A 180 14.19 -4.90 -2.49
C ALA A 180 14.08 -5.59 -1.13
N ARG A 181 13.66 -4.86 -0.08
CA ARG A 181 13.43 -5.42 1.25
C ARG A 181 11.96 -5.63 1.56
N LEU A 182 11.10 -4.84 0.92
CA LEU A 182 9.66 -4.91 1.13
C LEU A 182 8.92 -4.75 -0.18
N CYS A 183 7.98 -5.64 -0.47
CA CYS A 183 7.03 -5.52 -1.55
C CYS A 183 5.64 -5.28 -0.96
N VAL A 184 4.98 -4.22 -1.38
CA VAL A 184 3.62 -3.86 -0.92
C VAL A 184 2.68 -3.89 -2.12
N ALA A 185 1.79 -4.86 -2.15
CA ALA A 185 0.77 -5.02 -3.18
C ALA A 185 -0.51 -4.27 -2.80
N ILE A 186 -0.89 -3.32 -3.64
CA ILE A 186 -2.02 -2.42 -3.42
C ILE A 186 -3.05 -2.45 -4.55
N GLY A 187 -2.86 -3.28 -5.56
CA GLY A 187 -3.86 -3.48 -6.62
C GLY A 187 -5.20 -3.90 -6.01
N GLY A 188 -6.29 -3.38 -6.55
CA GLY A 188 -7.63 -3.55 -6.00
C GLY A 188 -8.00 -2.56 -4.89
N VAL A 189 -7.05 -1.96 -4.17
CA VAL A 189 -7.32 -0.95 -3.13
C VAL A 189 -6.72 0.43 -3.43
N VAL A 190 -5.99 0.58 -4.54
CA VAL A 190 -5.33 1.84 -4.92
C VAL A 190 -6.31 3.02 -5.01
N SER A 191 -7.51 2.80 -5.54
CA SER A 191 -8.54 3.84 -5.62
C SER A 191 -8.97 4.35 -4.23
N LEU A 192 -9.00 3.48 -3.23
CA LEU A 192 -9.31 3.84 -1.84
C LEU A 192 -8.15 4.61 -1.21
N ILE A 193 -6.91 4.19 -1.49
CA ILE A 193 -5.69 4.89 -1.06
C ILE A 193 -5.66 6.30 -1.64
N LEU A 194 -5.90 6.45 -2.94
CA LEU A 194 -5.89 7.75 -3.62
C LEU A 194 -7.02 8.69 -3.17
N ALA A 195 -8.14 8.11 -2.70
CA ALA A 195 -9.25 8.88 -2.13
C ALA A 195 -8.94 9.42 -0.73
N GLU A 196 -7.90 8.90 -0.05
CA GLU A 196 -7.49 9.37 1.26
C GLU A 196 -6.98 10.81 1.16
N GLU A 197 -7.73 11.74 1.74
CA GLU A 197 -7.30 13.13 1.86
C GLU A 197 -6.35 13.26 3.07
N LYS A 198 -5.39 14.17 2.95
CA LYS A 198 -4.51 14.49 4.08
C LYS A 198 -5.35 15.02 5.23
N GLU A 199 -5.43 14.28 6.33
CA GLU A 199 -6.17 14.73 7.50
C GLU A 199 -5.70 16.13 7.96
N ALA A 200 -6.67 16.94 8.39
CA ALA A 200 -6.34 18.25 8.94
C ALA A 200 -5.39 18.08 10.16
N PRO A 201 -4.35 18.91 10.27
CA PRO A 201 -3.46 18.86 11.43
C PRO A 201 -4.21 18.92 12.76
N GLU A 202 -3.69 18.27 13.78
CA GLU A 202 -4.32 18.19 15.10
C GLU A 202 -4.74 19.56 15.67
N TRP A 203 -3.96 20.63 15.41
CA TRP A 203 -4.32 21.98 15.84
C TRP A 203 -5.56 22.52 15.10
N VAL A 204 -5.77 22.11 13.84
CA VAL A 204 -6.98 22.46 13.05
C VAL A 204 -8.19 21.76 13.64
N LYS A 205 -8.07 20.44 13.97
CA LYS A 205 -9.11 19.65 14.63
C LYS A 205 -9.45 20.24 16.01
N LYS A 206 -8.43 20.56 16.82
CA LYS A 206 -8.62 21.18 18.14
C LYS A 206 -9.32 22.54 18.12
N LEU A 207 -9.18 23.30 17.04
CA LEU A 207 -9.80 24.62 16.87
C LEU A 207 -11.11 24.55 16.06
N HIS A 208 -11.57 23.37 15.67
CA HIS A 208 -12.74 23.15 14.81
C HIS A 208 -12.69 23.97 13.51
N LEU A 209 -11.53 24.04 12.89
CA LEU A 209 -11.26 24.83 11.66
C LEU A 209 -11.20 23.93 10.41
N GLU A 210 -11.62 22.66 10.49
CA GLU A 210 -11.61 21.71 9.37
C GLU A 210 -12.29 22.26 8.11
N PRO A 211 -13.49 22.91 8.16
CA PRO A 211 -14.13 23.42 6.96
C PRO A 211 -13.34 24.54 6.28
N LEU A 212 -12.58 25.30 7.07
CA LEU A 212 -11.72 26.38 6.56
C LEU A 212 -10.46 25.81 5.91
N TYR A 213 -9.88 24.81 6.53
CA TYR A 213 -8.70 24.10 6.05
C TYR A 213 -8.98 23.38 4.72
N GLU A 214 -10.08 22.63 4.62
CA GLU A 214 -10.52 21.99 3.37
C GLU A 214 -10.71 23.01 2.24
N LYS A 215 -11.31 24.15 2.53
CA LYS A 215 -11.50 25.22 1.55
C LYS A 215 -10.17 25.79 1.05
N LEU A 216 -9.18 25.93 1.93
CA LEU A 216 -7.83 26.40 1.59
C LEU A 216 -7.08 25.36 0.74
N VAL A 217 -7.16 24.08 1.11
CA VAL A 217 -6.52 22.98 0.37
C VAL A 217 -7.12 22.87 -1.03
N ARG A 218 -8.45 22.90 -1.17
CA ARG A 218 -9.14 22.90 -2.49
C ARG A 218 -8.75 24.10 -3.35
N GLN A 219 -8.60 25.29 -2.77
CA GLN A 219 -8.19 26.48 -3.52
C GLN A 219 -6.73 26.41 -3.99
N GLN A 220 -5.85 25.73 -3.26
CA GLN A 220 -4.46 25.52 -3.68
C GLN A 220 -4.35 24.47 -4.80
N SER A 221 -5.18 23.42 -4.78
CA SER A 221 -5.25 22.42 -5.84
C SER A 221 -5.73 23.06 -7.17
N VAL A 222 -6.81 23.80 -7.14
CA VAL A 222 -7.36 24.48 -8.34
C VAL A 222 -6.38 25.52 -8.93
N LYS A 223 -5.54 26.18 -8.12
CA LYS A 223 -4.55 27.13 -8.63
C LYS A 223 -3.36 26.45 -9.31
N LYS A 224 -3.04 25.21 -8.96
CA LYS A 224 -1.98 24.44 -9.65
C LYS A 224 -2.44 23.92 -11.00
N ASP A 225 -3.70 23.51 -11.12
CA ASP A 225 -4.27 23.00 -12.39
C ASP A 225 -4.48 24.11 -13.44
N VAL A 226 -4.47 25.38 -13.06
CA VAL A 226 -4.60 26.54 -13.98
C VAL A 226 -3.25 27.08 -14.43
N GLN A 227 -2.13 26.62 -13.84
CA GLN A 227 -0.76 27.03 -14.20
C GLN A 227 0.06 25.93 -14.90
N ALA A 228 -0.53 24.78 -15.17
CA ALA A 228 -0.01 23.71 -16.02
C ALA A 228 -0.76 23.72 -17.37
#